data_48eb1f79836d84f721347a771b239433
#
_entry.id   48eb1f79836d84f721347a771b239433
#
_cell.length_a   1.000
_cell.length_b   1.000
_cell.length_c   1.000
_cell.angle_alpha   90.00
_cell.angle_beta   90.00
_cell.angle_gamma   90.00
#
_symmetry.space_group_name_H-M   'P 1'
#
loop_
_entity.id
_entity.type
_entity.pdbx_description
1 polymer ?
#
loop_
_entity_poly.entity_id
_entity_poly.type
_entity_poly.pdbx_seq_one_letter_code
_entity_poly.pdbx_strand_id
1 'polypeptide(L)'
;MQMPKHLVISTSGNPDSNSRCMGRMAAAHLQERKIDCDWIDIREMDLPLCDADKCYGMPSSRKLSAAIEAASGILVAAPVYNYDVAAAAKNMIELTGSAWENKIVGFLCAAGGTASYMSVMAYANSLMLDFRCVIIPRFVFATSDAFDGDKITDKKIIERIKTVADELVRFTTALRS
;
A
#
# COMPACT_ATOMS: atom_id res chain seq x y z
N MET A 1 11.82 15.40 18.51
CA MET A 1 10.81 15.24 17.46
C MET A 1 10.73 13.76 17.14
N GLN A 2 9.55 13.14 17.25
CA GLN A 2 9.40 11.70 17.03
C GLN A 2 9.61 11.39 15.55
N MET A 3 10.36 10.32 15.22
CA MET A 3 10.56 9.90 13.83
C MET A 3 9.25 9.52 13.15
N PRO A 4 9.09 9.77 11.82
CA PRO A 4 7.88 9.36 11.12
C PRO A 4 7.74 7.84 11.15
N LYS A 5 6.54 7.38 11.48
CA LYS A 5 6.17 5.97 11.37
C LYS A 5 5.68 5.68 9.95
N HIS A 6 6.09 4.56 9.40
CA HIS A 6 5.68 4.11 8.08
C HIS A 6 4.88 2.82 8.18
N LEU A 7 4.10 2.54 7.14
CA LEU A 7 3.27 1.36 7.06
C LEU A 7 3.31 0.81 5.64
N VAL A 8 3.51 -0.49 5.51
CA VAL A 8 3.32 -1.20 4.24
C VAL A 8 2.12 -2.12 4.37
N ILE A 9 1.15 -1.97 3.47
CA ILE A 9 -0.09 -2.77 3.49
C ILE A 9 -0.19 -3.60 2.22
N SER A 10 -0.35 -4.91 2.37
CA SER A 10 -0.74 -5.81 1.27
C SER A 10 -2.26 -5.92 1.21
N THR A 11 -2.83 -5.68 0.03
CA THR A 11 -4.29 -5.72 -0.20
C THR A 11 -4.74 -6.94 -1.00
N SER A 12 -3.91 -7.97 -1.09
CA SER A 12 -4.23 -9.19 -1.83
C SER A 12 -4.82 -10.28 -0.95
N GLY A 13 -5.97 -10.83 -1.34
CA GLY A 13 -6.52 -12.04 -0.74
C GLY A 13 -5.88 -13.34 -1.24
N ASN A 14 -5.11 -13.28 -2.35
CA ASN A 14 -4.45 -14.46 -2.93
C ASN A 14 -3.27 -14.93 -2.04
N PRO A 15 -3.17 -16.21 -1.66
CA PRO A 15 -2.01 -16.74 -0.94
C PRO A 15 -0.70 -16.54 -1.72
N ASP A 16 -0.73 -16.72 -3.06
CA ASP A 16 0.44 -16.62 -3.94
C ASP A 16 0.49 -15.25 -4.64
N SER A 17 0.58 -14.19 -3.85
CA SER A 17 0.44 -12.83 -4.35
C SER A 17 1.78 -12.15 -4.67
N ASN A 18 1.99 -11.82 -5.94
CA ASN A 18 3.13 -11.02 -6.41
C ASN A 18 3.18 -9.63 -5.75
N SER A 19 2.05 -8.96 -5.59
CA SER A 19 2.03 -7.66 -4.90
C SER A 19 2.44 -7.76 -3.43
N ARG A 20 2.07 -8.87 -2.74
CA ARG A 20 2.54 -9.14 -1.37
C ARG A 20 4.06 -9.31 -1.32
N CYS A 21 4.66 -10.01 -2.29
CA CYS A 21 6.12 -10.15 -2.38
C CYS A 21 6.80 -8.78 -2.50
N MET A 22 6.25 -7.88 -3.32
CA MET A 22 6.75 -6.51 -3.46
C MET A 22 6.63 -5.72 -2.14
N GLY A 23 5.49 -5.83 -1.46
CA GLY A 23 5.26 -5.17 -0.17
C GLY A 23 6.23 -5.67 0.91
N ARG A 24 6.41 -6.98 1.01
CA ARG A 24 7.38 -7.58 1.96
C ARG A 24 8.81 -7.12 1.68
N MET A 25 9.21 -7.04 0.42
CA MET A 25 10.52 -6.51 0.05
C MET A 25 10.68 -5.05 0.46
N ALA A 26 9.68 -4.20 0.22
CA ALA A 26 9.72 -2.80 0.64
C ALA A 26 9.81 -2.66 2.16
N ALA A 27 9.02 -3.41 2.91
CA ALA A 27 9.06 -3.41 4.37
C ALA A 27 10.44 -3.87 4.90
N ALA A 28 10.99 -4.96 4.36
CA ALA A 28 12.31 -5.45 4.72
C ALA A 28 13.40 -4.39 4.44
N HIS A 29 13.37 -3.75 3.27
CA HIS A 29 14.31 -2.70 2.90
C HIS A 29 14.27 -1.52 3.89
N LEU A 30 13.09 -1.08 4.33
CA LEU A 30 12.95 -0.02 5.33
C LEU A 30 13.49 -0.46 6.70
N GLN A 31 13.17 -1.69 7.13
CA GLN A 31 13.63 -2.24 8.41
C GLN A 31 15.16 -2.42 8.45
N GLU A 32 15.79 -2.91 7.38
CA GLU A 32 17.25 -2.99 7.24
C GLU A 32 17.93 -1.62 7.41
N ARG A 33 17.27 -0.55 6.99
CA ARG A 33 17.70 0.84 7.18
C ARG A 33 17.31 1.42 8.53
N LYS A 34 16.76 0.63 9.44
CA LYS A 34 16.31 1.04 10.78
C LYS A 34 15.23 2.13 10.74
N ILE A 35 14.42 2.12 9.70
CA ILE A 35 13.23 2.98 9.58
C ILE A 35 12.07 2.31 10.31
N ASP A 36 11.35 3.05 11.15
CA ASP A 36 10.16 2.57 11.83
C ASP A 36 9.06 2.29 10.81
N CYS A 37 8.80 1.01 10.57
CA CYS A 37 7.88 0.54 9.55
C CYS A 37 7.13 -0.71 10.01
N ASP A 38 5.81 -0.60 10.06
CA ASP A 38 4.91 -1.74 10.28
C ASP A 38 4.56 -2.43 8.96
N TRP A 39 4.22 -3.70 9.07
CA TRP A 39 3.66 -4.52 7.99
C TRP A 39 2.25 -4.98 8.34
N ILE A 40 1.31 -4.82 7.40
CA ILE A 40 -0.04 -5.38 7.50
C ILE A 40 -0.35 -6.16 6.22
N ASP A 41 -0.84 -7.38 6.40
CA ASP A 41 -1.47 -8.17 5.33
C ASP A 41 -2.96 -8.27 5.64
N ILE A 42 -3.81 -7.67 4.79
CA ILE A 42 -5.27 -7.69 5.03
C ILE A 42 -5.84 -9.11 4.96
N ARG A 43 -5.16 -10.05 4.32
CA ARG A 43 -5.54 -11.45 4.28
C ARG A 43 -5.51 -12.11 5.67
N GLU A 44 -4.68 -11.60 6.58
CA GLU A 44 -4.58 -12.07 7.97
C GLU A 44 -5.59 -11.37 8.89
N MET A 45 -6.42 -10.50 8.33
CA MET A 45 -7.44 -9.75 9.05
C MET A 45 -8.83 -10.20 8.59
N ASP A 46 -9.71 -10.43 9.53
CA ASP A 46 -11.14 -10.68 9.25
C ASP A 46 -11.86 -9.35 9.02
N LEU A 47 -11.58 -8.72 7.85
CA LEU A 47 -12.18 -7.45 7.48
C LEU A 47 -13.57 -7.67 6.89
N PRO A 48 -14.60 -6.97 7.39
CA PRO A 48 -15.93 -7.00 6.77
C PRO A 48 -15.92 -6.29 5.42
N LEU A 49 -16.92 -6.56 4.60
CA LEU A 49 -17.28 -5.64 3.53
C LEU A 49 -17.94 -4.39 4.16
N CYS A 50 -17.56 -3.22 3.66
CA CYS A 50 -18.11 -1.95 4.16
C CYS A 50 -19.61 -1.88 3.88
N ASP A 51 -20.42 -1.81 4.94
CA ASP A 51 -21.89 -1.63 4.91
C ASP A 51 -22.29 -0.19 5.29
N ALA A 52 -21.32 0.69 5.48
CA ALA A 52 -21.47 2.08 5.91
C ALA A 52 -22.17 2.24 7.29
N ASP A 53 -22.19 1.20 8.11
CA ASP A 53 -22.81 1.19 9.44
C ASP A 53 -21.98 0.38 10.44
N LYS A 54 -22.25 -0.90 10.61
CA LYS A 54 -21.66 -1.76 11.65
C LYS A 54 -20.19 -2.08 11.42
N CYS A 55 -19.77 -2.09 10.16
CA CYS A 55 -18.40 -2.39 9.78
C CYS A 55 -17.36 -1.52 10.48
N TYR A 56 -17.69 -0.25 10.77
CA TYR A 56 -16.76 0.67 11.45
C TYR A 56 -16.52 0.31 12.91
N GLY A 57 -17.48 -0.36 13.54
CA GLY A 57 -17.39 -0.82 14.93
C GLY A 57 -16.60 -2.09 15.12
N MET A 58 -16.30 -2.83 14.06
CA MET A 58 -15.63 -4.13 14.15
C MET A 58 -14.17 -3.98 14.62
N PRO A 59 -13.68 -4.90 15.47
CA PRO A 59 -12.31 -4.84 15.99
C PRO A 59 -11.23 -4.80 14.91
N SER A 60 -11.42 -5.56 13.82
CA SER A 60 -10.49 -5.59 12.69
C SER A 60 -10.45 -4.26 11.94
N SER A 61 -11.60 -3.62 11.69
CA SER A 61 -11.68 -2.30 11.08
C SER A 61 -11.01 -1.22 11.93
N ARG A 62 -11.27 -1.22 13.24
CA ARG A 62 -10.64 -0.29 14.19
C ARG A 62 -9.13 -0.48 14.27
N LYS A 63 -8.66 -1.73 14.30
CA LYS A 63 -7.23 -2.05 14.31
C LYS A 63 -6.53 -1.52 13.06
N LEU A 64 -7.15 -1.73 11.89
CA LEU A 64 -6.62 -1.25 10.61
C LEU A 64 -6.60 0.29 10.57
N SER A 65 -7.71 0.92 10.97
CA SER A 65 -7.83 2.39 11.04
C SER A 65 -6.75 2.99 11.93
N ALA A 66 -6.56 2.46 13.13
CA ALA A 66 -5.54 2.93 14.07
C ALA A 66 -4.11 2.79 13.51
N ALA A 67 -3.81 1.72 12.77
CA ALA A 67 -2.50 1.54 12.15
C ALA A 67 -2.26 2.56 11.02
N ILE A 68 -3.27 2.85 10.21
CA ILE A 68 -3.22 3.86 9.14
C ILE A 68 -3.08 5.25 9.77
N GLU A 69 -3.87 5.56 10.79
CA GLU A 69 -3.82 6.84 11.50
C GLU A 69 -2.43 7.13 12.10
N ALA A 70 -1.80 6.12 12.70
CA ALA A 70 -0.47 6.23 13.30
C ALA A 70 0.65 6.44 12.28
N ALA A 71 0.45 6.06 11.02
CA ALA A 71 1.47 6.17 9.97
C ALA A 71 1.49 7.57 9.36
N SER A 72 2.68 8.10 9.11
CA SER A 72 2.90 9.33 8.32
C SER A 72 2.99 9.01 6.81
N GLY A 73 3.53 7.85 6.47
CA GLY A 73 3.71 7.40 5.10
C GLY A 73 3.28 5.94 4.92
N ILE A 74 2.63 5.65 3.81
CA ILE A 74 2.02 4.35 3.55
C ILE A 74 2.39 3.86 2.15
N LEU A 75 2.89 2.62 2.04
CA LEU A 75 2.97 1.90 0.76
C LEU A 75 1.81 0.91 0.67
N VAL A 76 1.03 1.03 -0.39
CA VAL A 76 -0.05 0.08 -0.68
C VAL A 76 0.42 -0.89 -1.76
N ALA A 77 0.56 -2.15 -1.40
CA ALA A 77 0.88 -3.24 -2.31
C ALA A 77 -0.43 -3.89 -2.78
N ALA A 78 -0.82 -3.62 -4.03
CA ALA A 78 -2.11 -4.01 -4.57
C ALA A 78 -1.98 -4.85 -5.84
N PRO A 79 -2.71 -5.97 -5.94
CA PRO A 79 -2.90 -6.63 -7.22
C PRO A 79 -3.85 -5.83 -8.10
N VAL A 80 -3.63 -5.89 -9.40
CA VAL A 80 -4.48 -5.26 -10.42
C VAL A 80 -5.34 -6.32 -11.08
N TYR A 81 -6.66 -6.15 -11.01
CA TYR A 81 -7.64 -7.01 -11.65
C TYR A 81 -8.60 -6.15 -12.49
N ASN A 82 -8.90 -6.59 -13.70
CA ASN A 82 -9.89 -5.94 -14.55
C ASN A 82 -9.68 -4.42 -14.71
N TYR A 83 -8.42 -4.02 -14.90
CA TYR A 83 -8.03 -2.61 -15.08
C TYR A 83 -8.25 -1.71 -13.86
N ASP A 84 -8.32 -2.29 -12.64
CA ASP A 84 -8.36 -1.53 -11.39
C ASP A 84 -7.59 -2.27 -10.29
N VAL A 85 -7.35 -1.61 -9.18
CA VAL A 85 -6.83 -2.27 -7.98
C VAL A 85 -7.87 -3.25 -7.44
N ALA A 86 -7.41 -4.28 -6.72
CA ALA A 86 -8.32 -5.26 -6.12
C ALA A 86 -9.39 -4.58 -5.25
N ALA A 87 -10.62 -5.11 -5.28
CA ALA A 87 -11.75 -4.62 -4.49
C ALA A 87 -11.42 -4.47 -2.99
N ALA A 88 -10.58 -5.34 -2.46
CA ALA A 88 -10.13 -5.27 -1.07
C ALA A 88 -9.36 -3.98 -0.76
N ALA A 89 -8.63 -3.41 -1.72
CA ALA A 89 -7.97 -2.12 -1.55
C ALA A 89 -9.00 -0.98 -1.43
N LYS A 90 -10.06 -0.99 -2.26
CA LYS A 90 -11.14 0.01 -2.16
C LYS A 90 -11.93 -0.16 -0.86
N ASN A 91 -12.27 -1.40 -0.49
CA ASN A 91 -12.93 -1.70 0.78
C ASN A 91 -12.12 -1.21 1.99
N MET A 92 -10.80 -1.33 1.93
CA MET A 92 -9.91 -0.81 2.96
C MET A 92 -10.08 0.70 3.17
N ILE A 93 -10.14 1.51 2.10
CA ILE A 93 -10.39 2.95 2.22
C ILE A 93 -11.78 3.19 2.83
N GLU A 94 -12.80 2.49 2.37
CA GLU A 94 -14.17 2.65 2.86
C GLU A 94 -14.30 2.32 4.35
N LEU A 95 -13.58 1.31 4.82
CA LEU A 95 -13.57 0.91 6.23
C LEU A 95 -12.81 1.89 7.16
N THR A 96 -11.85 2.62 6.62
CA THR A 96 -10.91 3.40 7.45
C THR A 96 -10.99 4.91 7.26
N GLY A 97 -11.66 5.37 6.20
CA GLY A 97 -12.10 6.76 6.01
C GLY A 97 -11.02 7.80 6.33
N SER A 98 -11.34 8.68 7.29
CA SER A 98 -10.49 9.81 7.68
C SER A 98 -9.11 9.45 8.23
N ALA A 99 -8.85 8.19 8.57
CA ALA A 99 -7.50 7.75 8.97
C ALA A 99 -6.44 8.01 7.87
N TRP A 100 -6.87 8.15 6.61
CA TRP A 100 -6.02 8.48 5.47
C TRP A 100 -5.67 9.95 5.34
N GLU A 101 -6.30 10.84 6.09
CA GLU A 101 -6.11 12.29 5.94
C GLU A 101 -4.64 12.70 6.01
N ASN A 102 -4.21 13.46 4.99
CA ASN A 102 -2.88 14.07 4.87
C ASN A 102 -1.71 13.06 4.86
N LYS A 103 -1.93 11.79 4.52
CA LYS A 103 -0.87 10.79 4.42
C LYS A 103 -0.04 10.96 3.14
N ILE A 104 1.22 10.53 3.21
CA ILE A 104 2.07 10.34 2.04
C ILE A 104 1.88 8.91 1.57
N VAL A 105 1.45 8.70 0.31
CA VAL A 105 1.10 7.36 -0.18
C VAL A 105 1.86 7.01 -1.45
N GLY A 106 2.41 5.81 -1.49
CA GLY A 106 3.02 5.21 -2.68
C GLY A 106 2.40 3.85 -3.00
N PHE A 107 2.60 3.38 -4.24
CA PHE A 107 1.95 2.15 -4.71
C PHE A 107 2.95 1.15 -5.27
N LEU A 108 2.69 -0.12 -4.98
CA LEU A 108 3.37 -1.29 -5.52
C LEU A 108 2.31 -2.19 -6.17
N CYS A 109 2.18 -2.11 -7.49
CA CYS A 109 1.12 -2.78 -8.25
C CYS A 109 1.66 -4.01 -8.99
N ALA A 110 0.96 -5.14 -8.88
CA ALA A 110 1.26 -6.35 -9.65
C ALA A 110 0.06 -6.73 -10.51
N ALA A 111 0.30 -7.00 -11.80
CA ALA A 111 -0.71 -7.36 -12.79
C ALA A 111 -0.30 -8.57 -13.61
N GLY A 112 -1.25 -9.21 -14.29
CA GLY A 112 -0.98 -10.31 -15.21
C GLY A 112 -0.34 -9.87 -16.53
N GLY A 113 -0.47 -8.58 -16.91
CA GLY A 113 0.05 -8.05 -18.17
C GLY A 113 0.23 -6.53 -18.13
N THR A 114 0.80 -5.96 -19.19
CA THR A 114 1.24 -4.55 -19.25
C THR A 114 0.13 -3.54 -19.55
N ALA A 115 -1.00 -3.98 -20.10
CA ALA A 115 -2.06 -3.07 -20.59
C ALA A 115 -2.69 -2.22 -19.48
N SER A 116 -2.71 -2.70 -18.24
CA SER A 116 -3.36 -2.06 -17.10
C SER A 116 -2.43 -1.14 -16.27
N TYR A 117 -1.37 -0.62 -16.88
CA TYR A 117 -0.38 0.20 -16.18
C TYR A 117 -0.99 1.40 -15.42
N MET A 118 -2.03 2.03 -15.96
CA MET A 118 -2.66 3.21 -15.37
C MET A 118 -3.79 2.91 -14.39
N SER A 119 -4.08 1.65 -14.09
CA SER A 119 -5.22 1.24 -13.26
C SER A 119 -5.19 1.77 -11.81
N VAL A 120 -4.03 2.13 -11.29
CA VAL A 120 -3.91 2.73 -9.95
C VAL A 120 -4.46 4.15 -9.85
N MET A 121 -4.73 4.81 -10.98
CA MET A 121 -5.07 6.24 -10.99
C MET A 121 -6.40 6.56 -10.31
N ALA A 122 -7.44 5.72 -10.49
CA ALA A 122 -8.72 5.91 -9.82
C ALA A 122 -8.57 5.83 -8.28
N TYR A 123 -7.77 4.88 -7.81
CA TYR A 123 -7.47 4.70 -6.40
C TYR A 123 -6.65 5.87 -5.83
N ALA A 124 -5.64 6.33 -6.57
CA ALA A 124 -4.85 7.50 -6.21
C ALA A 124 -5.70 8.77 -6.13
N ASN A 125 -6.61 8.97 -7.10
CA ASN A 125 -7.54 10.11 -7.10
C ASN A 125 -8.45 10.10 -5.87
N SER A 126 -8.98 8.96 -5.46
CA SER A 126 -9.79 8.85 -4.23
C SER A 126 -9.01 9.33 -3.01
N LEU A 127 -7.77 8.91 -2.87
CA LEU A 127 -6.90 9.31 -1.76
C LEU A 127 -6.55 10.80 -1.79
N MET A 128 -6.23 11.35 -2.98
CA MET A 128 -5.88 12.77 -3.13
C MET A 128 -7.07 13.69 -2.87
N LEU A 129 -8.21 13.40 -3.49
CA LEU A 129 -9.34 14.33 -3.52
C LEU A 129 -10.18 14.26 -2.25
N ASP A 130 -10.33 13.08 -1.66
CA ASP A 130 -11.15 12.89 -0.47
C ASP A 130 -10.32 13.13 0.81
N PHE A 131 -9.11 12.58 0.88
CA PHE A 131 -8.29 12.62 2.09
C PHE A 131 -7.07 13.53 2.01
N ARG A 132 -6.90 14.28 0.94
CA ARG A 132 -5.76 15.21 0.77
C ARG A 132 -4.40 14.53 0.89
N CYS A 133 -4.32 13.25 0.49
CA CYS A 133 -3.06 12.52 0.48
C CYS A 133 -2.10 13.12 -0.55
N VAL A 134 -0.82 13.12 -0.21
CA VAL A 134 0.25 13.37 -1.18
C VAL A 134 0.66 12.04 -1.80
N ILE A 135 0.40 11.87 -3.08
CA ILE A 135 0.78 10.66 -3.80
C ILE A 135 2.20 10.81 -4.33
N ILE A 136 3.07 9.84 -4.02
CA ILE A 136 4.42 9.79 -4.58
C ILE A 136 4.29 9.64 -6.11
N PRO A 137 4.85 10.57 -6.92
CA PRO A 137 4.64 10.61 -8.37
C PRO A 137 5.40 9.50 -9.11
N ARG A 138 5.73 8.45 -8.42
CA ARG A 138 6.41 7.25 -8.92
C ARG A 138 5.81 6.04 -8.22
N PHE A 139 5.32 5.10 -9.00
CA PHE A 139 4.85 3.81 -8.46
C PHE A 139 5.56 2.65 -9.16
N VAL A 140 5.52 1.48 -8.56
CA VAL A 140 6.03 0.26 -9.18
C VAL A 140 4.87 -0.50 -9.79
N PHE A 141 5.02 -0.87 -11.05
CA PHE A 141 4.12 -1.78 -11.75
C PHE A 141 4.95 -2.95 -12.25
N ALA A 142 4.60 -4.15 -11.83
CA ALA A 142 5.27 -5.38 -12.20
C ALA A 142 4.27 -6.36 -12.83
N THR A 143 4.70 -7.07 -13.84
CA THR A 143 3.95 -8.15 -14.47
C THR A 143 4.45 -9.50 -13.98
N SER A 144 3.72 -10.58 -14.26
CA SER A 144 4.03 -11.93 -13.75
C SER A 144 5.42 -12.44 -14.13
N ASP A 145 5.97 -11.97 -15.25
CA ASP A 145 7.31 -12.32 -15.73
C ASP A 145 8.47 -11.79 -14.85
N ALA A 146 8.18 -10.84 -13.96
CA ALA A 146 9.13 -10.33 -12.98
C ALA A 146 9.34 -11.27 -11.77
N PHE A 147 8.59 -12.38 -11.69
CA PHE A 147 8.54 -13.25 -10.52
C PHE A 147 8.83 -14.72 -10.90
N ASP A 148 9.41 -15.43 -9.95
CA ASP A 148 9.52 -16.90 -9.94
C ASP A 148 9.01 -17.39 -8.58
N GLY A 149 7.78 -17.91 -8.57
CA GLY A 149 7.06 -18.23 -7.35
C GLY A 149 6.90 -17.00 -6.45
N ASP A 150 7.42 -17.08 -5.24
CA ASP A 150 7.41 -16.01 -4.24
C ASP A 150 8.61 -15.05 -4.32
N LYS A 151 9.46 -15.20 -5.34
CA LYS A 151 10.67 -14.39 -5.52
C LYS A 151 10.54 -13.40 -6.65
N ILE A 152 10.99 -12.16 -6.42
CA ILE A 152 11.14 -11.17 -7.46
C ILE A 152 12.49 -11.38 -8.13
N THR A 153 12.50 -11.68 -9.43
CA THR A 153 13.70 -12.00 -10.21
C THR A 153 14.18 -10.82 -11.07
N ASP A 154 13.27 -9.90 -11.42
CA ASP A 154 13.64 -8.72 -12.20
C ASP A 154 14.36 -7.68 -11.34
N LYS A 155 15.64 -7.47 -11.62
CA LYS A 155 16.51 -6.52 -10.91
C LYS A 155 16.00 -5.09 -11.00
N LYS A 156 15.36 -4.69 -12.11
CA LYS A 156 14.82 -3.34 -12.28
C LYS A 156 13.61 -3.13 -11.37
N ILE A 157 12.76 -4.14 -11.22
CA ILE A 157 11.63 -4.09 -10.29
C ILE A 157 12.13 -4.00 -8.85
N ILE A 158 13.13 -4.81 -8.47
CA ILE A 158 13.76 -4.74 -7.15
C ILE A 158 14.26 -3.31 -6.83
N GLU A 159 15.03 -2.71 -7.74
CA GLU A 159 15.54 -1.35 -7.55
C GLU A 159 14.42 -0.29 -7.50
N ARG A 160 13.37 -0.46 -8.30
CA ARG A 160 12.21 0.44 -8.26
C ARG A 160 11.46 0.37 -6.93
N ILE A 161 11.30 -0.83 -6.36
CA ILE A 161 10.67 -1.02 -5.04
C ILE A 161 11.47 -0.28 -3.96
N LYS A 162 12.79 -0.48 -3.93
CA LYS A 162 13.68 0.23 -2.99
C LYS A 162 13.57 1.75 -3.16
N THR A 163 13.61 2.21 -4.41
CA THR A 163 13.50 3.66 -4.71
C THR A 163 12.19 4.24 -4.19
N VAL A 164 11.05 3.58 -4.40
CA VAL A 164 9.75 4.08 -3.91
C VAL A 164 9.69 4.06 -2.38
N ALA A 165 10.27 3.05 -1.74
CA ALA A 165 10.37 2.99 -0.28
C ALA A 165 11.25 4.14 0.27
N ASP A 166 12.36 4.45 -0.38
CA ASP A 166 13.22 5.58 -0.01
C ASP A 166 12.54 6.93 -0.25
N GLU A 167 11.81 7.07 -1.36
CA GLU A 167 10.99 8.26 -1.63
C GLU A 167 9.92 8.47 -0.56
N LEU A 168 9.28 7.40 -0.06
CA LEU A 168 8.31 7.51 1.03
C LEU A 168 8.95 8.17 2.26
N VAL A 169 10.15 7.72 2.65
CA VAL A 169 10.90 8.29 3.79
C VAL A 169 11.27 9.73 3.51
N ARG A 170 11.75 10.03 2.31
CA ARG A 170 12.14 11.38 1.89
C ARG A 170 10.96 12.35 1.96
N PHE A 171 9.81 11.98 1.40
CA PHE A 171 8.61 12.83 1.41
C PHE A 171 8.06 13.03 2.82
N THR A 172 7.95 11.96 3.62
CA THR A 172 7.47 12.07 4.99
C THR A 172 8.39 12.91 5.87
N THR A 173 9.67 12.91 5.61
CA THR A 173 10.64 13.75 6.33
C THR A 173 10.55 15.22 5.90
N ALA A 174 10.41 15.47 4.58
CA ALA A 174 10.41 16.81 4.02
C ALA A 174 9.10 17.59 4.26
N LEU A 175 7.97 16.89 4.31
CA LEU A 175 6.62 17.49 4.44
C LEU A 175 6.10 17.50 5.89
N ARG A 176 6.95 17.22 6.84
CA ARG A 176 6.60 17.42 8.25
C ARG A 176 6.52 18.90 8.58
N SER A 177 5.33 19.30 8.98
CA SER A 177 5.07 20.57 9.67
C SER A 177 5.25 20.43 11.18
#